data_150f22690ef6268208e525f1b2329f1f
#
_entry.id   150f22690ef6268208e525f1b2329f1f
#
_cell.length_a   1.000
_cell.length_b   1.000
_cell.length_c   1.000
_cell.angle_alpha   90.00
_cell.angle_beta   90.00
_cell.angle_gamma   90.00
#
_symmetry.space_group_name_H-M   'P 1'
#
loop_
_entity.id
_entity.type
_entity.pdbx_description
1 polymer ?
#
loop_
_entity_poly.entity_id
_entity_poly.type
_entity_poly.pdbx_seq_one_letter_code
_entity_poly.pdbx_strand_id
1 'polypeptide(L)'
;MKLILRGKTIEDEPTADAIFKILGDKHSRRILESLIESPKSALDVSKECKISLALAYKKIKNLTKYNLVQVSSSVIFDGRKYAVYRSKAHPIMVLLNHKYLSQTIVFDYENLVNCVGCESLNCGVYYDERYNGVRSICYSCGANWPES
;
A
#
# COMPACT_ATOMS: atom_id res chain seq x y z
N MET A 1 9.07 21.01 8.12
CA MET A 1 8.70 20.25 6.93
C MET A 1 7.22 19.86 7.01
N LYS A 2 6.44 20.28 6.07
CA LYS A 2 5.01 19.97 6.01
C LYS A 2 4.80 18.82 5.02
N LEU A 3 4.39 17.68 5.51
CA LEU A 3 4.14 16.51 4.67
C LEU A 3 2.86 16.75 3.84
N ILE A 4 2.98 16.65 2.54
CA ILE A 4 1.84 16.61 1.61
C ILE A 4 1.64 15.16 1.22
N LEU A 5 0.48 14.64 1.53
CA LEU A 5 0.17 13.24 1.31
C LEU A 5 -0.68 13.11 0.04
N ARG A 6 -0.17 12.37 -0.92
CA ARG A 6 -0.96 11.91 -2.07
C ARG A 6 -1.70 10.65 -1.65
N GLY A 7 -2.96 10.59 -1.98
CA GLY A 7 -3.75 9.41 -1.71
C GLY A 7 -4.98 9.70 -0.86
N LYS A 8 -5.58 8.65 -0.37
CA LYS A 8 -6.82 8.71 0.37
C LYS A 8 -6.56 8.79 1.87
N THR A 9 -7.07 9.83 2.51
CA THR A 9 -7.13 9.93 3.96
C THR A 9 -8.38 9.21 4.47
N ILE A 10 -8.22 8.34 5.44
CA ILE A 10 -9.33 7.66 6.11
C ILE A 10 -9.65 8.43 7.40
N GLU A 11 -10.80 9.09 7.41
CA GLU A 11 -11.28 9.89 8.55
C GLU A 11 -12.38 9.16 9.33
N ASP A 12 -13.01 8.18 8.71
CA ASP A 12 -14.04 7.37 9.33
C ASP A 12 -13.44 6.44 10.39
N GLU A 13 -13.80 6.63 11.66
CA GLU A 13 -13.22 5.90 12.79
C GLU A 13 -13.39 4.37 12.69
N PRO A 14 -14.59 3.81 12.39
CA PRO A 14 -14.74 2.37 12.23
C PRO A 14 -13.85 1.79 11.11
N THR A 15 -13.70 2.48 9.99
CA THR A 15 -12.84 2.06 8.89
C THR A 15 -11.36 2.13 9.29
N ALA A 16 -10.95 3.20 9.96
CA ALA A 16 -9.59 3.35 10.47
C ALA A 16 -9.24 2.22 11.46
N ASP A 17 -10.12 1.92 12.40
CA ASP A 17 -9.94 0.82 13.36
C ASP A 17 -9.80 -0.53 12.67
N ALA A 18 -10.61 -0.80 11.65
CA ALA A 18 -10.51 -2.03 10.86
C ALA A 18 -9.16 -2.12 10.13
N ILE A 19 -8.66 -1.03 9.56
CA ILE A 19 -7.36 -0.96 8.90
C ILE A 19 -6.23 -1.16 9.93
N PHE A 20 -6.30 -0.56 11.11
CA PHE A 20 -5.33 -0.78 12.17
C PHE A 20 -5.27 -2.24 12.61
N LYS A 21 -6.40 -2.93 12.72
CA LYS A 21 -6.45 -4.37 13.00
C LYS A 21 -5.77 -5.19 11.90
N ILE A 22 -6.00 -4.84 10.64
CA ILE A 22 -5.36 -5.47 9.49
C ILE A 22 -3.84 -5.27 9.54
N LEU A 23 -3.40 -4.03 9.75
CA LEU A 23 -1.97 -3.70 9.84
C LEU A 23 -1.29 -4.27 11.08
N GLY A 24 -2.05 -4.55 12.13
CA GLY A 24 -1.60 -5.26 13.32
C GLY A 24 -1.38 -6.77 13.08
N ASP A 25 -1.93 -7.33 12.01
CA ASP A 25 -1.80 -8.74 11.68
C ASP A 25 -0.57 -8.98 10.79
N LYS A 26 0.33 -9.83 11.28
CA LYS A 26 1.59 -10.17 10.61
C LYS A 26 1.38 -10.76 9.20
N HIS A 27 0.41 -11.64 9.05
CA HIS A 27 0.13 -12.27 7.76
C HIS A 27 -0.40 -11.26 6.74
N SER A 28 -1.29 -10.36 7.17
CA SER A 28 -1.80 -9.29 6.30
C SER A 28 -0.68 -8.36 5.83
N ARG A 29 0.23 -7.97 6.71
CA ARG A 29 1.39 -7.14 6.33
C ARG A 29 2.29 -7.85 5.32
N ARG A 30 2.59 -9.13 5.52
CA ARG A 30 3.41 -9.92 4.58
C ARG A 30 2.76 -10.06 3.22
N ILE A 31 1.45 -10.26 3.19
CA ILE A 31 0.68 -10.32 1.93
C ILE A 31 0.75 -8.97 1.21
N LEU A 32 0.55 -7.87 1.91
CA LEU A 32 0.66 -6.54 1.31
C LEU A 32 2.05 -6.28 0.73
N GLU A 33 3.12 -6.58 1.46
CA GLU A 33 4.49 -6.46 0.97
C GLU A 33 4.72 -7.28 -0.30
N SER A 34 4.25 -8.52 -0.31
CA SER A 34 4.35 -9.41 -1.47
C SER A 34 3.62 -8.84 -2.70
N LEU A 35 2.44 -8.28 -2.50
CA LEU A 35 1.60 -7.72 -3.58
C LEU A 35 2.03 -6.32 -4.03
N ILE A 36 2.80 -5.61 -3.23
CA ILE A 36 3.47 -4.37 -3.63
C ILE A 36 4.59 -4.69 -4.61
N GLU A 37 5.35 -5.74 -4.34
CA GLU A 37 6.48 -6.16 -5.17
C GLU A 37 6.05 -6.55 -6.58
N SER A 38 5.01 -7.39 -6.70
CA SER A 38 4.43 -7.78 -7.99
C SER A 38 3.03 -8.34 -7.83
N PRO A 39 2.18 -8.30 -8.88
CA PRO A 39 0.88 -8.96 -8.86
C PRO A 39 1.04 -10.47 -8.72
N LYS A 40 0.18 -11.09 -7.91
CA LYS A 40 0.23 -12.53 -7.61
C LYS A 40 -1.17 -13.11 -7.44
N SER A 41 -1.31 -14.41 -7.74
CA SER A 41 -2.49 -15.18 -7.39
C SER A 41 -2.49 -15.52 -5.88
N ALA A 42 -3.64 -15.92 -5.34
CA ALA A 42 -3.72 -16.39 -3.96
C ALA A 42 -2.82 -17.60 -3.69
N LEU A 43 -2.66 -18.48 -4.67
CA LEU A 43 -1.77 -19.64 -4.57
C LEU A 43 -0.31 -19.21 -4.43
N ASP A 44 0.14 -18.25 -5.24
CA ASP A 44 1.51 -17.72 -5.15
C ASP A 44 1.75 -17.03 -3.81
N VAL A 45 0.77 -16.26 -3.34
CA VAL A 45 0.81 -15.62 -2.01
C VAL A 45 0.92 -16.67 -0.90
N SER A 46 0.13 -17.75 -0.97
CA SER A 46 0.17 -18.82 0.03
C SER A 46 1.54 -19.49 0.10
N LYS A 47 2.16 -19.74 -1.03
CA LYS A 47 3.50 -20.34 -1.12
C LYS A 47 4.59 -19.41 -0.61
N GLU A 48 4.57 -18.17 -1.04
CA GLU A 48 5.57 -17.17 -0.65
C GLU A 48 5.50 -16.82 0.85
N CYS A 49 4.28 -16.60 1.35
CA CYS A 49 4.05 -16.25 2.75
C CYS A 49 4.04 -17.47 3.69
N LYS A 50 4.13 -18.69 3.14
CA LYS A 50 4.10 -19.96 3.91
C LYS A 50 2.85 -20.10 4.79
N ILE A 51 1.71 -19.82 4.22
CA ILE A 51 0.38 -19.95 4.84
C ILE A 51 -0.50 -20.87 3.99
N SER A 52 -1.58 -21.37 4.58
CA SER A 52 -2.56 -22.18 3.82
C SER A 52 -3.24 -21.33 2.75
N LEU A 53 -3.69 -21.98 1.68
CA LEU A 53 -4.43 -21.30 0.62
C LEU A 53 -5.74 -20.70 1.16
N ALA A 54 -6.43 -21.42 2.06
CA ALA A 54 -7.65 -20.92 2.70
C ALA A 54 -7.40 -19.63 3.51
N LEU A 55 -6.30 -19.58 4.26
CA LEU A 55 -5.90 -18.37 5.00
C LEU A 55 -5.53 -17.22 4.05
N ALA A 56 -4.80 -17.51 2.97
CA ALA A 56 -4.47 -16.53 1.96
C ALA A 56 -5.73 -15.88 1.36
N TYR A 57 -6.70 -16.67 0.94
CA TYR A 57 -7.98 -16.14 0.43
C TYR A 57 -8.73 -15.31 1.48
N LYS A 58 -8.78 -15.78 2.72
CA LYS A 58 -9.44 -15.03 3.81
C LYS A 58 -8.81 -13.67 4.03
N LYS A 59 -7.48 -13.61 4.09
CA LYS A 59 -6.74 -12.34 4.29
C LYS A 59 -6.88 -11.42 3.08
N ILE A 60 -6.72 -11.94 1.87
CA ILE A 60 -6.88 -11.16 0.63
C ILE A 60 -8.29 -10.59 0.52
N LYS A 61 -9.32 -11.37 0.85
CA LYS A 61 -10.71 -10.90 0.85
C LYS A 61 -10.90 -9.72 1.80
N ASN A 62 -10.33 -9.78 3.00
CA ASN A 62 -10.39 -8.70 3.97
C ASN A 62 -9.64 -7.45 3.50
N LEU A 63 -8.45 -7.63 2.94
CA LEU A 63 -7.66 -6.53 2.35
C LEU A 63 -8.40 -5.86 1.19
N THR A 64 -9.06 -6.63 0.35
CA THR A 64 -9.87 -6.13 -0.77
C THR A 64 -11.08 -5.35 -0.29
N LYS A 65 -11.73 -5.81 0.77
CA LYS A 65 -12.89 -5.15 1.38
C LYS A 65 -12.56 -3.71 1.80
N TYR A 66 -11.36 -3.46 2.31
CA TYR A 66 -10.91 -2.15 2.76
C TYR A 66 -10.07 -1.39 1.73
N ASN A 67 -10.11 -1.79 0.48
CA ASN A 67 -9.41 -1.14 -0.63
C ASN A 67 -7.88 -1.09 -0.50
N LEU A 68 -7.27 -2.03 0.20
CA LEU A 68 -5.83 -2.17 0.30
C LEU A 68 -5.25 -3.04 -0.81
N VAL A 69 -6.06 -3.92 -1.37
CA VAL A 69 -5.73 -4.83 -2.45
C VAL A 69 -6.83 -4.77 -3.51
N GLN A 70 -6.47 -4.96 -4.77
CA GLN A 70 -7.41 -5.06 -5.88
C GLN A 70 -7.06 -6.22 -6.80
N VAL A 71 -8.03 -6.67 -7.59
CA VAL A 71 -7.81 -7.59 -8.68
C VAL A 71 -7.18 -6.81 -9.83
N SER A 72 -5.99 -7.21 -10.25
CA SER A 72 -5.28 -6.56 -11.37
C SER A 72 -5.59 -7.24 -12.71
N SER A 73 -5.69 -8.55 -12.71
CA SER A 73 -5.97 -9.35 -13.91
C SER A 73 -6.46 -10.74 -13.52
N SER A 74 -6.64 -11.61 -14.50
CA SER A 74 -6.88 -13.02 -14.27
C SER A 74 -6.02 -13.86 -15.19
N VAL A 75 -5.65 -15.07 -14.73
CA VAL A 75 -4.92 -16.06 -15.51
C VAL A 75 -5.75 -17.32 -15.62
N ILE A 76 -5.60 -18.03 -16.74
CA ILE A 76 -6.21 -19.34 -16.93
C ILE A 76 -5.11 -20.38 -16.77
N PHE A 77 -5.30 -21.29 -15.84
CA PHE A 77 -4.41 -22.42 -15.61
C PHE A 77 -5.23 -23.69 -15.47
N ASP A 78 -4.89 -24.72 -16.23
CA ASP A 78 -5.59 -26.01 -16.25
C ASP A 78 -7.13 -25.86 -16.42
N GLY A 79 -7.54 -24.98 -17.36
CA GLY A 79 -8.94 -24.71 -17.66
C GLY A 79 -9.69 -23.91 -16.60
N ARG A 80 -9.03 -23.48 -15.53
CA ARG A 80 -9.62 -22.67 -14.46
C ARG A 80 -9.10 -21.24 -14.49
N LYS A 81 -9.97 -20.30 -14.16
CA LYS A 81 -9.65 -18.89 -14.09
C LYS A 81 -9.30 -18.51 -12.65
N TYR A 82 -8.11 -17.93 -12.46
CA TYR A 82 -7.62 -17.44 -11.17
C TYR A 82 -7.43 -15.94 -11.20
N ALA A 83 -7.90 -15.26 -10.16
CA ALA A 83 -7.65 -13.85 -9.98
C ALA A 83 -6.18 -13.61 -9.61
N VAL A 84 -5.62 -12.53 -10.13
CA VAL A 84 -4.30 -12.01 -9.78
C VAL A 84 -4.50 -10.69 -9.05
N TYR A 85 -3.92 -10.57 -7.88
CA TYR A 85 -4.09 -9.43 -6.98
C TYR A 85 -2.85 -8.56 -6.95
N ARG A 86 -3.04 -7.29 -6.71
CA ARG A 86 -1.95 -6.36 -6.40
C ARG A 86 -2.32 -5.45 -5.24
N SER A 87 -1.32 -4.91 -4.55
CA SER A 87 -1.56 -3.87 -3.57
C SER A 87 -2.06 -2.60 -4.25
N LYS A 88 -3.10 -2.01 -3.69
CA LYS A 88 -3.64 -0.72 -4.10
C LYS A 88 -3.01 0.44 -3.32
N ALA A 89 -2.50 0.13 -2.14
CA ALA A 89 -1.94 1.09 -1.21
C ALA A 89 -0.43 0.91 -1.08
N HIS A 90 0.32 2.00 -1.28
CA HIS A 90 1.76 2.02 -1.11
C HIS A 90 2.30 3.45 -1.15
N PRO A 91 2.98 3.93 -0.13
CA PRO A 91 3.02 3.38 1.22
C PRO A 91 1.73 3.63 2.01
N ILE A 92 1.60 2.99 3.15
CA ILE A 92 0.56 3.28 4.14
C ILE A 92 1.22 4.06 5.27
N MET A 93 0.67 5.23 5.59
CA MET A 93 1.17 6.08 6.66
C MET A 93 0.10 6.26 7.72
N VAL A 94 0.52 6.21 8.99
CA VAL A 94 -0.33 6.47 10.15
C VAL A 94 0.17 7.72 10.84
N LEU A 95 -0.70 8.70 10.98
CA LEU A 95 -0.43 9.91 11.74
C LEU A 95 -1.27 9.93 13.00
N LEU A 96 -0.61 10.11 14.14
CA LEU A 96 -1.26 10.31 15.43
C LEU A 96 -1.18 11.80 15.78
N ASN A 97 -2.32 12.40 16.12
CA ASN A 97 -2.43 13.81 16.43
C ASN A 97 -3.20 13.99 17.73
N HIS A 98 -2.81 14.98 18.54
CA HIS A 98 -3.46 15.26 19.82
C HIS A 98 -4.93 15.72 19.72
N LYS A 99 -5.35 16.26 18.58
CA LYS A 99 -6.75 16.63 18.31
C LYS A 99 -7.56 15.50 17.71
N TYR A 100 -6.91 14.65 16.93
CA TYR A 100 -7.52 13.53 16.26
C TYR A 100 -6.71 12.29 16.61
N LEU A 101 -7.35 11.28 17.13
CA LEU A 101 -6.69 10.08 17.65
C LEU A 101 -5.78 9.43 16.61
N SER A 102 -6.17 9.43 15.35
CA SER A 102 -5.32 8.93 14.28
C SER A 102 -5.87 9.31 12.90
N GLN A 103 -4.97 9.45 11.94
CA GLN A 103 -5.32 9.50 10.53
C GLN A 103 -4.51 8.44 9.80
N THR A 104 -5.17 7.59 9.05
CA THR A 104 -4.54 6.61 8.20
C THR A 104 -4.57 7.14 6.77
N ILE A 105 -3.42 7.22 6.14
CA ILE A 105 -3.28 7.74 4.79
C ILE A 105 -2.80 6.63 3.89
N VAL A 106 -3.58 6.36 2.86
CA VAL A 106 -3.31 5.30 1.90
C VAL A 106 -2.95 5.95 0.58
N PHE A 107 -1.76 5.68 0.08
CA PHE A 107 -1.36 6.12 -1.25
C PHE A 107 -1.88 5.15 -2.31
N ASP A 108 -2.47 5.69 -3.35
CA ASP A 108 -2.88 4.90 -4.51
C ASP A 108 -1.64 4.51 -5.32
N TYR A 109 -1.46 3.23 -5.53
CA TYR A 109 -0.34 2.70 -6.29
C TYR A 109 -0.24 3.28 -7.71
N GLU A 110 -1.36 3.54 -8.36
CA GLU A 110 -1.41 4.06 -9.74
C GLU A 110 -0.95 5.52 -9.86
N ASN A 111 -0.99 6.26 -8.76
CA ASN A 111 -0.61 7.67 -8.72
C ASN A 111 0.80 7.91 -8.17
N LEU A 112 1.56 6.85 -7.92
CA LEU A 112 2.91 6.98 -7.41
C LEU A 112 3.91 7.25 -8.54
N VAL A 113 4.86 8.12 -8.24
CA VAL A 113 5.98 8.42 -9.13
C VAL A 113 7.14 7.51 -8.78
N ASN A 114 7.78 6.96 -9.80
CA ASN A 114 9.00 6.17 -9.62
C ASN A 114 10.14 7.07 -9.14
N CYS A 115 10.95 6.54 -8.27
CA CYS A 115 12.18 7.21 -7.86
C CYS A 115 13.11 7.42 -9.04
N VAL A 116 13.59 8.64 -9.20
CA VAL A 116 14.54 9.00 -10.25
C VAL A 116 15.92 8.31 -10.11
N GLY A 117 16.23 7.81 -8.92
CA GLY A 117 17.52 7.17 -8.63
C GLY A 117 17.49 5.63 -8.64
N CYS A 118 16.44 5.00 -8.09
CA CYS A 118 16.39 3.54 -7.95
C CYS A 118 15.10 2.91 -8.52
N GLU A 119 14.29 3.69 -9.20
CA GLU A 119 13.02 3.27 -9.82
C GLU A 119 11.96 2.71 -8.84
N SER A 120 12.24 2.76 -7.54
CA SER A 120 11.29 2.34 -6.50
C SER A 120 10.02 3.18 -6.53
N LEU A 121 8.88 2.54 -6.31
CA LEU A 121 7.59 3.20 -6.11
C LEU A 121 7.40 3.67 -4.66
N ASN A 122 8.35 3.37 -3.77
CA ASN A 122 8.29 3.74 -2.36
C ASN A 122 8.68 5.20 -2.13
N CYS A 123 7.88 6.10 -2.69
CA CYS A 123 8.13 7.54 -2.66
C CYS A 123 7.00 8.28 -1.96
N GLY A 124 7.33 9.36 -1.31
CA GLY A 124 6.39 10.29 -0.71
C GLY A 124 6.59 11.71 -1.23
N VAL A 125 5.65 12.57 -0.90
CA VAL A 125 5.67 13.97 -1.30
C VAL A 125 5.57 14.85 -0.06
N TYR A 126 6.37 15.89 0.02
CA TYR A 126 6.32 16.84 1.11
C TYR A 126 6.50 18.26 0.62
N TYR A 127 6.05 19.23 1.41
CA TYR A 127 6.31 20.64 1.16
C TYR A 127 7.58 21.07 1.91
N ASP A 128 8.56 21.57 1.17
CA ASP A 128 9.82 22.07 1.75
C ASP A 128 9.79 23.60 1.80
N GLU A 129 9.65 24.13 2.99
CA GLU A 129 9.58 25.58 3.23
C GLU A 129 10.85 26.32 2.79
N ARG A 130 12.00 25.66 2.84
CA ARG A 130 13.28 26.25 2.42
C ARG A 130 13.32 26.60 0.94
N TYR A 131 12.60 25.82 0.14
CA TYR A 131 12.52 25.99 -1.31
C TYR A 131 11.17 26.51 -1.77
N ASN A 132 10.26 26.73 -0.83
CA ASN A 132 8.86 27.15 -1.08
C ASN A 132 8.21 26.30 -2.18
N GLY A 133 8.38 24.98 -2.10
CA GLY A 133 7.92 24.11 -3.14
C GLY A 133 7.70 22.67 -2.69
N VAL A 134 7.04 21.92 -3.55
CA VAL A 134 6.75 20.50 -3.34
C VAL A 134 7.92 19.65 -3.83
N ARG A 135 8.32 18.68 -3.04
CA ARG A 135 9.41 17.75 -3.33
C ARG A 135 8.97 16.31 -3.11
N SER A 136 9.57 15.43 -3.88
CA SER A 136 9.44 13.99 -3.65
C SER A 136 10.66 13.45 -2.92
N ILE A 137 10.43 12.42 -2.11
CA ILE A 137 11.48 11.68 -1.42
C ILE A 137 11.26 10.19 -1.64
N CYS A 138 12.34 9.47 -1.92
CA CYS A 138 12.33 8.02 -1.97
C CYS A 138 12.70 7.44 -0.60
N TYR A 139 11.81 6.65 -0.01
CA TYR A 139 12.09 5.99 1.27
C TYR A 139 13.04 4.79 1.14
N SER A 140 13.27 4.30 -0.09
CA SER A 140 14.17 3.17 -0.32
C SER A 140 15.62 3.59 -0.44
N CYS A 141 15.93 4.68 -1.17
CA CYS A 141 17.31 5.12 -1.41
C CYS A 141 17.63 6.52 -0.87
N GLY A 142 16.63 7.25 -0.36
CA GLY A 142 16.81 8.61 0.16
C GLY A 142 16.89 9.71 -0.91
N ALA A 143 16.76 9.39 -2.20
CA ALA A 143 16.74 10.39 -3.26
C ALA A 143 15.62 11.41 -3.04
N ASN A 144 15.90 12.67 -3.33
CA ASN A 144 14.97 13.79 -3.13
C ASN A 144 15.03 14.71 -4.35
N TRP A 145 13.88 15.03 -4.93
CA TRP A 145 13.81 15.85 -6.14
C TRP A 145 12.58 16.78 -6.11
N PRO A 146 12.66 17.94 -6.81
CA PRO A 146 11.51 18.82 -6.91
C PRO A 146 10.39 18.19 -7.75
N GLU A 147 9.17 18.43 -7.37
CA GLU A 147 7.99 18.13 -8.20
C GLU A 147 7.81 19.27 -9.21
N SER A 148 7.64 18.91 -10.46
CA SER A 148 7.38 19.85 -11.56
C SER A 148 5.90 20.22 -11.66
#